data_2bfdac2b65fc52ac32b230e75ea6178e
#
_entry.id   2bfdac2b65fc52ac32b230e75ea6178e
#
_cell.length_a   1.000
_cell.length_b   1.000
_cell.length_c   1.000
_cell.angle_alpha   90.00
_cell.angle_beta   90.00
_cell.angle_gamma   90.00
#
_symmetry.space_group_name_H-M   'P 1'
#
loop_
_entity.id
_entity.type
_entity.pdbx_description
1 polymer ?
#
loop_
_entity_poly.entity_id
_entity_poly.type
_entity_poly.pdbx_seq_one_letter_code
_entity_poly.pdbx_strand_id
1 'polypeptide(L)'
;RDTLEITCRDGLERASAVNGSARSVDQLGEAIRRYLAEIGDQQARGQDILSAVINLEHVADIIANSLAEVAVRSRKQGKRLSAAEIEIVAAMHAELFHCLRLALAVFLEGEPRDARRLVASKTIFREFEASAMTHSASVLRTAVVTQRLVESETAERVVEESGLLLRSVRDLRRISSHLASFAYPVLHRPRSAAPSAPERPVSNPVPTAVR
;
A
#
# COMPACT_ATOMS: atom_id res chain seq x y z
N ARG A 1 12.56 -2.96 -3.42
CA ARG A 1 13.81 -3.37 -4.10
C ARG A 1 14.33 -4.66 -3.47
N ASP A 2 14.40 -4.73 -2.14
CA ASP A 2 14.96 -5.88 -1.41
C ASP A 2 14.15 -7.17 -1.54
N THR A 3 12.87 -7.09 -1.85
CA THR A 3 11.98 -8.24 -2.07
C THR A 3 12.31 -9.03 -3.33
N LEU A 4 12.90 -8.39 -4.33
CA LEU A 4 13.22 -9.03 -5.62
C LEU A 4 14.60 -9.69 -5.64
N GLU A 5 15.49 -9.29 -4.74
CA GLU A 5 16.86 -9.82 -4.63
C GLU A 5 16.99 -10.99 -3.63
N ILE A 6 15.88 -11.52 -3.09
CA ILE A 6 15.89 -12.64 -2.15
C ILE A 6 16.38 -13.92 -2.84
N THR A 7 17.68 -14.03 -3.02
CA THR A 7 18.35 -15.26 -3.38
C THR A 7 18.68 -16.02 -2.09
N CYS A 8 18.44 -17.28 -2.10
CA CYS A 8 18.33 -18.32 -1.07
C CYS A 8 19.04 -18.18 0.32
N ARG A 9 20.10 -17.42 0.49
CA ARG A 9 20.81 -17.28 1.78
C ARG A 9 20.47 -15.98 2.49
N ASP A 10 20.38 -14.90 1.73
CA ASP A 10 20.01 -13.57 2.24
C ASP A 10 18.53 -13.43 2.57
N GLY A 11 17.69 -14.30 1.99
CA GLY A 11 16.22 -14.24 2.14
C GLY A 11 15.73 -14.41 3.58
N LEU A 12 16.37 -15.27 4.38
CA LEU A 12 15.97 -15.49 5.77
C LEU A 12 16.42 -14.36 6.69
N GLU A 13 17.61 -13.80 6.47
CA GLU A 13 18.09 -12.65 7.23
C GLU A 13 17.26 -11.42 6.94
N ARG A 14 16.94 -11.19 5.67
CA ARG A 14 16.04 -10.11 5.23
C ARG A 14 14.60 -10.29 5.74
N ALA A 15 14.07 -11.51 5.69
CA ALA A 15 12.76 -11.80 6.27
C ALA A 15 12.75 -11.55 7.80
N SER A 16 13.82 -11.90 8.50
CA SER A 16 13.95 -11.61 9.93
C SER A 16 14.01 -10.10 10.20
N ALA A 17 14.76 -9.34 9.39
CA ALA A 17 14.84 -7.88 9.51
C ALA A 17 13.48 -7.22 9.26
N VAL A 18 12.73 -7.69 8.25
CA VAL A 18 11.39 -7.18 7.94
C VAL A 18 10.40 -7.52 9.05
N ASN A 19 10.45 -8.73 9.62
CA ASN A 19 9.64 -9.08 10.79
C ASN A 19 9.98 -8.22 12.02
N GLY A 20 11.25 -7.83 12.17
CA GLY A 20 11.68 -6.84 13.17
C GLY A 20 11.05 -5.48 12.95
N SER A 21 11.06 -5.00 11.70
CA SER A 21 10.42 -3.73 11.31
C SER A 21 8.90 -3.75 11.50
N ALA A 22 8.22 -4.84 11.14
CA ALA A 22 6.78 -4.99 11.34
C ALA A 22 6.42 -4.90 12.83
N ARG A 23 7.14 -5.61 13.70
CA ARG A 23 6.96 -5.49 15.17
C ARG A 23 7.19 -4.08 15.70
N SER A 24 8.13 -3.33 15.12
CA SER A 24 8.32 -1.92 15.48
C SER A 24 7.14 -1.05 15.10
N VAL A 25 6.50 -1.32 13.95
CA VAL A 25 5.25 -0.63 13.54
C VAL A 25 4.14 -0.91 14.55
N ASP A 26 3.95 -2.17 14.97
CA ASP A 26 2.94 -2.55 15.95
C ASP A 26 3.17 -1.87 17.30
N GLN A 27 4.42 -1.84 17.79
CA GLN A 27 4.77 -1.18 19.04
C GLN A 27 4.50 0.34 19.00
N LEU A 28 4.84 0.99 17.89
CA LEU A 28 4.52 2.41 17.69
C LEU A 28 3.02 2.65 17.62
N GLY A 29 2.29 1.77 16.93
CA GLY A 29 0.84 1.83 16.84
C GLY A 29 0.17 1.70 18.22
N GLU A 30 0.64 0.77 19.06
CA GLU A 30 0.15 0.63 20.43
C GLU A 30 0.44 1.87 21.28
N ALA A 31 1.65 2.44 21.17
CA ALA A 31 2.01 3.66 21.88
C ALA A 31 1.14 4.85 21.46
N ILE A 32 0.86 5.00 20.16
CA ILE A 32 -0.02 6.06 19.65
C ILE A 32 -1.45 5.87 20.16
N ARG A 33 -2.00 4.65 20.11
CA ARG A 33 -3.35 4.38 20.64
C ARG A 33 -3.46 4.70 22.11
N ARG A 34 -2.46 4.34 22.92
CA ARG A 34 -2.41 4.66 24.36
C ARG A 34 -2.37 6.16 24.59
N TYR A 35 -1.52 6.88 23.86
CA TYR A 35 -1.43 8.34 23.97
C TYR A 35 -2.76 9.02 23.60
N LEU A 36 -3.41 8.61 22.51
CA LEU A 36 -4.71 9.16 22.12
C LEU A 36 -5.81 8.89 23.17
N ALA A 37 -5.76 7.73 23.82
CA ALA A 37 -6.69 7.40 24.89
C ALA A 37 -6.45 8.27 26.16
N GLU A 38 -5.19 8.55 26.50
CA GLU A 38 -4.82 9.39 27.67
C GLU A 38 -5.24 10.85 27.49
N ILE A 39 -5.09 11.42 26.30
CA ILE A 39 -5.48 12.81 26.04
C ILE A 39 -6.98 12.98 25.82
N GLY A 40 -7.74 11.87 25.73
CA GLY A 40 -9.18 11.91 25.52
C GLY A 40 -9.59 12.55 24.19
N ASP A 41 -8.71 12.57 23.21
CA ASP A 41 -8.96 13.21 21.91
C ASP A 41 -9.92 12.36 21.05
N GLN A 42 -11.20 12.70 21.17
CA GLN A 42 -12.26 12.14 20.32
C GLN A 42 -12.50 13.01 19.07
N GLN A 43 -11.63 13.97 18.79
CA GLN A 43 -11.78 14.85 17.64
C GLN A 43 -11.51 14.06 16.33
N ALA A 44 -12.00 14.60 15.22
CA ALA A 44 -11.86 13.99 13.90
C ALA A 44 -10.39 13.68 13.55
N ARG A 45 -9.44 14.50 14.02
CA ARG A 45 -8.00 14.28 13.81
C ARG A 45 -7.47 13.05 14.54
N GLY A 46 -7.91 12.78 15.75
CA GLY A 46 -7.57 11.57 16.49
C GLY A 46 -8.06 10.31 15.79
N GLN A 47 -9.26 10.33 15.22
CA GLN A 47 -9.80 9.23 14.41
C GLN A 47 -9.02 9.03 13.12
N ASP A 48 -8.59 10.09 12.43
CA ASP A 48 -7.76 10.01 11.24
C ASP A 48 -6.40 9.36 11.56
N ILE A 49 -5.77 9.75 12.68
CA ILE A 49 -4.50 9.16 13.14
C ILE A 49 -4.69 7.69 13.45
N LEU A 50 -5.73 7.31 14.16
CA LEU A 50 -6.03 5.92 14.52
C LEU A 50 -6.24 5.06 13.28
N SER A 51 -7.01 5.57 12.30
CA SER A 51 -7.21 4.90 11.02
C SER A 51 -5.89 4.72 10.25
N ALA A 52 -5.02 5.74 10.24
CA ALA A 52 -3.72 5.65 9.61
C ALA A 52 -2.83 4.58 10.25
N VAL A 53 -2.78 4.53 11.59
CA VAL A 53 -2.03 3.52 12.35
C VAL A 53 -2.48 2.12 11.99
N ILE A 54 -3.79 1.84 12.04
CA ILE A 54 -4.36 0.53 11.71
C ILE A 54 -4.00 0.11 10.27
N ASN A 55 -4.08 1.04 9.32
CA ASN A 55 -3.73 0.73 7.93
C ASN A 55 -2.23 0.45 7.75
N LEU A 56 -1.35 1.15 8.47
CA LEU A 56 0.10 0.88 8.43
C LEU A 56 0.46 -0.45 9.07
N GLU A 57 -0.18 -0.83 10.17
CA GLU A 57 -0.02 -2.15 10.78
C GLU A 57 -0.42 -3.26 9.79
N HIS A 58 -1.57 -3.13 9.13
CA HIS A 58 -1.97 -4.09 8.09
C HIS A 58 -0.99 -4.15 6.92
N VAL A 59 -0.44 -3.03 6.49
CA VAL A 59 0.61 -3.01 5.45
C VAL A 59 1.84 -3.77 5.90
N ALA A 60 2.32 -3.52 7.13
CA ALA A 60 3.47 -4.20 7.70
C ALA A 60 3.26 -5.71 7.81
N ASP A 61 2.08 -6.15 8.27
CA ASP A 61 1.69 -7.55 8.36
C ASP A 61 1.68 -8.25 6.99
N ILE A 62 1.09 -7.59 5.98
CA ILE A 62 1.06 -8.15 4.63
C ILE A 62 2.48 -8.33 4.11
N ILE A 63 3.35 -7.33 4.28
CA ILE A 63 4.75 -7.39 3.82
C ILE A 63 5.49 -8.53 4.54
N ALA A 64 5.37 -8.64 5.86
CA ALA A 64 6.03 -9.66 6.64
C ALA A 64 5.59 -11.08 6.23
N ASN A 65 4.29 -11.28 6.07
CA ASN A 65 3.71 -12.57 5.66
C ASN A 65 4.08 -12.94 4.22
N SER A 66 3.98 -12.01 3.27
CA SER A 66 4.36 -12.23 1.86
C SER A 66 5.83 -12.61 1.74
N LEU A 67 6.73 -11.90 2.44
CA LEU A 67 8.15 -12.21 2.41
C LEU A 67 8.48 -13.57 3.03
N ALA A 68 7.84 -13.89 4.16
CA ALA A 68 8.01 -15.19 4.80
C ALA A 68 7.56 -16.32 3.85
N GLU A 69 6.44 -16.17 3.16
CA GLU A 69 5.94 -17.16 2.21
C GLU A 69 6.89 -17.33 1.02
N VAL A 70 7.34 -16.23 0.41
CA VAL A 70 8.29 -16.27 -0.70
C VAL A 70 9.59 -16.94 -0.29
N ALA A 71 10.15 -16.60 0.89
CA ALA A 71 11.38 -17.20 1.41
C ALA A 71 11.23 -18.70 1.64
N VAL A 72 10.10 -19.15 2.23
CA VAL A 72 9.83 -20.58 2.47
C VAL A 72 9.70 -21.34 1.16
N ARG A 73 8.98 -20.83 0.18
CA ARG A 73 8.77 -21.48 -1.12
C ARG A 73 10.05 -21.53 -1.94
N SER A 74 10.81 -20.44 -1.97
CA SER A 74 12.10 -20.41 -2.66
C SER A 74 13.07 -21.46 -2.08
N ARG A 75 13.08 -21.63 -0.74
CA ARG A 75 13.98 -22.60 -0.09
C ARG A 75 13.53 -24.06 -0.24
N LYS A 76 12.23 -24.33 -0.01
CA LYS A 76 11.71 -25.71 0.03
C LYS A 76 11.53 -26.31 -1.36
N GLN A 77 11.22 -25.51 -2.35
CA GLN A 77 10.75 -25.96 -3.65
C GLN A 77 11.62 -25.48 -4.82
N GLY A 78 12.68 -24.69 -4.54
CA GLY A 78 13.54 -24.10 -5.58
C GLY A 78 12.79 -23.15 -6.52
N LYS A 79 11.57 -22.70 -6.14
CA LYS A 79 10.68 -21.93 -7.00
C LYS A 79 11.12 -20.48 -7.08
N ARG A 80 11.21 -19.98 -8.29
CA ARG A 80 11.57 -18.60 -8.59
C ARG A 80 10.59 -18.03 -9.60
N LEU A 81 10.32 -16.75 -9.48
CA LEU A 81 9.64 -16.02 -10.55
C LEU A 81 10.50 -15.98 -11.79
N SER A 82 9.90 -16.14 -12.96
CA SER A 82 10.53 -15.91 -14.25
C SER A 82 10.91 -14.43 -14.42
N ALA A 83 11.78 -14.11 -15.38
CA ALA A 83 12.17 -12.73 -15.64
C ALA A 83 10.95 -11.83 -15.94
N ALA A 84 9.98 -12.30 -16.73
CA ALA A 84 8.77 -11.56 -17.04
C ALA A 84 7.88 -11.33 -15.79
N GLU A 85 7.79 -12.30 -14.91
CA GLU A 85 7.04 -12.17 -13.64
C GLU A 85 7.73 -11.21 -12.68
N ILE A 86 9.06 -11.21 -12.63
CA ILE A 86 9.85 -10.24 -11.87
C ILE A 86 9.58 -8.83 -12.37
N GLU A 87 9.51 -8.59 -13.67
CA GLU A 87 9.19 -7.28 -14.24
C GLU A 87 7.81 -6.80 -13.82
N ILE A 88 6.78 -7.66 -13.83
CA ILE A 88 5.44 -7.31 -13.36
C ILE A 88 5.46 -6.89 -11.89
N VAL A 89 6.10 -7.69 -11.05
CA VAL A 89 6.19 -7.40 -9.60
C VAL A 89 7.00 -6.13 -9.36
N ALA A 90 8.08 -5.90 -10.09
CA ALA A 90 8.91 -4.70 -9.97
C ALA A 90 8.16 -3.42 -10.35
N ALA A 91 7.37 -3.46 -11.42
CA ALA A 91 6.53 -2.34 -11.83
C ALA A 91 5.47 -2.01 -10.76
N MET A 92 4.83 -3.04 -10.18
CA MET A 92 3.89 -2.85 -9.07
C MET A 92 4.56 -2.28 -7.83
N HIS A 93 5.78 -2.70 -7.50
CA HIS A 93 6.55 -2.13 -6.39
C HIS A 93 6.86 -0.66 -6.60
N ALA A 94 7.27 -0.26 -7.81
CA ALA A 94 7.55 1.14 -8.12
C ALA A 94 6.31 2.02 -7.92
N GLU A 95 5.14 1.56 -8.38
CA GLU A 95 3.87 2.26 -8.17
C GLU A 95 3.47 2.27 -6.69
N LEU A 96 3.72 1.19 -5.95
CA LEU A 96 3.44 1.13 -4.53
C LEU A 96 4.24 2.17 -3.72
N PHE A 97 5.52 2.38 -4.05
CA PHE A 97 6.33 3.43 -3.45
C PHE A 97 5.81 4.83 -3.79
N HIS A 98 5.27 5.02 -5.01
CA HIS A 98 4.60 6.27 -5.36
C HIS A 98 3.35 6.48 -4.49
N CYS A 99 2.51 5.46 -4.34
CA CYS A 99 1.33 5.50 -3.47
C CYS A 99 1.69 5.78 -2.01
N LEU A 100 2.76 5.19 -1.49
CA LEU A 100 3.21 5.44 -0.12
C LEU A 100 3.58 6.92 0.08
N ARG A 101 4.34 7.51 -0.85
CA ARG A 101 4.67 8.95 -0.79
C ARG A 101 3.43 9.83 -0.86
N LEU A 102 2.49 9.50 -1.73
CA LEU A 102 1.21 10.23 -1.81
C LEU A 102 0.39 10.07 -0.52
N ALA A 103 0.32 8.87 0.06
CA ALA A 103 -0.41 8.63 1.30
C ALA A 103 0.16 9.48 2.45
N LEU A 104 1.50 9.56 2.56
CA LEU A 104 2.15 10.41 3.56
C LEU A 104 1.89 11.89 3.31
N ALA A 105 1.98 12.37 2.07
CA ALA A 105 1.67 13.76 1.73
C ALA A 105 0.21 14.09 2.05
N VAL A 106 -0.74 13.23 1.67
CA VAL A 106 -2.17 13.38 1.99
C VAL A 106 -2.41 13.42 3.50
N PHE A 107 -1.73 12.58 4.26
CA PHE A 107 -1.86 12.55 5.72
C PHE A 107 -1.32 13.80 6.39
N LEU A 108 -0.20 14.33 5.92
CA LEU A 108 0.48 15.50 6.49
C LEU A 108 -0.14 16.83 6.03
N GLU A 109 -0.42 16.95 4.74
CA GLU A 109 -0.80 18.21 4.09
C GLU A 109 -2.32 18.33 3.89
N GLY A 110 -3.01 17.20 3.73
CA GLY A 110 -4.46 17.17 3.57
C GLY A 110 -4.95 17.68 2.21
N GLU A 111 -4.10 17.64 1.17
CA GLU A 111 -4.43 18.18 -0.14
C GLU A 111 -5.41 17.28 -0.92
N PRO A 112 -6.63 17.80 -1.28
CA PRO A 112 -7.64 16.98 -1.99
C PRO A 112 -7.20 16.51 -3.38
N ARG A 113 -6.26 17.20 -4.01
CA ARG A 113 -5.71 16.81 -5.31
C ARG A 113 -4.92 15.51 -5.19
N ASP A 114 -4.04 15.42 -4.21
CA ASP A 114 -3.22 14.25 -4.00
C ASP A 114 -4.03 13.08 -3.44
N ALA A 115 -5.04 13.37 -2.61
CA ALA A 115 -6.02 12.37 -2.18
C ALA A 115 -6.76 11.72 -3.38
N ARG A 116 -7.20 12.51 -4.37
CA ARG A 116 -7.82 11.97 -5.58
C ARG A 116 -6.85 11.14 -6.42
N ARG A 117 -5.58 11.57 -6.55
CA ARG A 117 -4.54 10.81 -7.26
C ARG A 117 -4.29 9.47 -6.58
N LEU A 118 -4.22 9.47 -5.25
CA LEU A 118 -4.04 8.26 -4.45
C LEU A 118 -5.20 7.26 -4.65
N VAL A 119 -6.44 7.72 -4.70
CA VAL A 119 -7.59 6.86 -5.00
C VAL A 119 -7.55 6.35 -6.45
N ALA A 120 -7.13 7.19 -7.40
CA ALA A 120 -7.03 6.82 -8.82
C ALA A 120 -5.99 5.71 -9.06
N SER A 121 -4.94 5.60 -8.25
CA SER A 121 -3.93 4.54 -8.37
C SER A 121 -4.53 3.13 -8.24
N LYS A 122 -5.69 2.96 -7.60
CA LYS A 122 -6.40 1.67 -7.53
C LYS A 122 -6.71 1.09 -8.92
N THR A 123 -6.93 1.93 -9.91
CA THR A 123 -7.16 1.47 -11.30
C THR A 123 -5.89 0.87 -11.87
N ILE A 124 -4.73 1.49 -11.64
CA ILE A 124 -3.43 0.99 -12.08
C ILE A 124 -3.15 -0.40 -11.50
N PHE A 125 -3.45 -0.60 -10.20
CA PHE A 125 -3.26 -1.93 -9.58
C PHE A 125 -4.22 -2.99 -10.11
N ARG A 126 -5.44 -2.62 -10.55
CA ARG A 126 -6.36 -3.55 -11.22
C ARG A 126 -5.83 -3.95 -12.61
N GLU A 127 -5.22 -3.02 -13.32
CA GLU A 127 -4.59 -3.29 -14.62
C GLU A 127 -3.40 -4.24 -14.48
N PHE A 128 -2.55 -4.05 -13.48
CA PHE A 128 -1.48 -4.99 -13.15
C PHE A 128 -2.03 -6.38 -12.81
N GLU A 129 -3.08 -6.47 -12.01
CA GLU A 129 -3.71 -7.75 -11.66
C GLU A 129 -4.26 -8.46 -12.91
N ALA A 130 -4.95 -7.74 -13.79
CA ALA A 130 -5.46 -8.27 -15.05
C ALA A 130 -4.34 -8.74 -15.97
N SER A 131 -3.24 -7.98 -16.06
CA SER A 131 -2.03 -8.36 -16.81
C SER A 131 -1.39 -9.62 -16.26
N ALA A 132 -1.21 -9.73 -14.95
CA ALA A 132 -0.67 -10.91 -14.30
C ALA A 132 -1.55 -12.16 -14.50
N MET A 133 -2.88 -12.01 -14.42
CA MET A 133 -3.81 -13.09 -14.71
C MET A 133 -3.71 -13.57 -16.16
N THR A 134 -3.63 -12.64 -17.11
CA THR A 134 -3.48 -12.95 -18.53
C THR A 134 -2.15 -13.68 -18.80
N HIS A 135 -1.05 -13.19 -18.19
CA HIS A 135 0.26 -13.83 -18.27
C HIS A 135 0.20 -15.25 -17.71
N SER A 136 -0.29 -15.44 -16.48
CA SER A 136 -0.42 -16.76 -15.86
C SER A 136 -1.27 -17.72 -16.68
N ALA A 137 -2.40 -17.25 -17.23
CA ALA A 137 -3.26 -18.06 -18.09
C ALA A 137 -2.54 -18.48 -19.42
N SER A 138 -1.69 -17.61 -19.98
CA SER A 138 -0.92 -17.94 -21.18
C SER A 138 0.16 -18.98 -20.89
N VAL A 139 0.87 -18.83 -19.77
CA VAL A 139 1.89 -19.78 -19.32
C VAL A 139 1.28 -21.16 -19.06
N LEU A 140 0.14 -21.21 -18.36
CA LEU A 140 -0.58 -22.46 -18.10
C LEU A 140 -1.06 -23.14 -19.38
N ARG A 141 -1.60 -22.39 -20.36
CA ARG A 141 -2.02 -22.94 -21.65
C ARG A 141 -0.83 -23.54 -22.41
N THR A 142 0.30 -22.85 -22.44
CA THR A 142 1.52 -23.34 -23.08
C THR A 142 1.99 -24.61 -22.40
N ALA A 143 2.01 -24.66 -21.07
CA ALA A 143 2.39 -25.86 -20.32
C ALA A 143 1.48 -27.06 -20.62
N VAL A 144 0.15 -26.86 -20.67
CA VAL A 144 -0.81 -27.93 -21.00
C VAL A 144 -0.59 -28.46 -22.43
N VAL A 145 -0.32 -27.59 -23.38
CA VAL A 145 -0.03 -28.00 -24.76
C VAL A 145 1.28 -28.78 -24.82
N THR A 146 2.32 -28.31 -24.12
CA THR A 146 3.63 -28.94 -24.05
C THR A 146 3.59 -30.26 -23.27
N GLN A 147 2.77 -30.36 -22.23
CA GLN A 147 2.60 -31.58 -21.42
C GLN A 147 2.00 -32.74 -22.18
N ARG A 148 1.24 -32.50 -23.26
CA ARG A 148 0.84 -33.55 -24.19
C ARG A 148 2.02 -34.17 -24.91
N LEU A 149 3.21 -33.58 -24.79
CA LEU A 149 4.45 -33.97 -25.43
C LEU A 149 5.58 -34.35 -24.46
N VAL A 150 5.49 -34.02 -23.14
CA VAL A 150 6.54 -34.21 -22.12
C VAL A 150 5.95 -34.46 -20.74
N GLU A 151 6.65 -35.20 -19.88
CA GLU A 151 6.24 -35.77 -18.59
C GLU A 151 5.61 -34.81 -17.56
N SER A 152 4.78 -35.39 -16.64
CA SER A 152 3.88 -34.80 -15.66
C SER A 152 4.50 -33.75 -14.70
N GLU A 153 5.77 -33.88 -14.37
CA GLU A 153 6.48 -33.08 -13.35
C GLU A 153 6.63 -31.59 -13.70
N THR A 154 6.69 -31.29 -15.01
CA THR A 154 6.87 -29.92 -15.52
C THR A 154 5.61 -29.06 -15.37
N ALA A 155 4.42 -29.66 -15.46
CA ALA A 155 3.16 -28.93 -15.37
C ALA A 155 2.81 -28.52 -13.94
N GLU A 156 3.08 -29.38 -12.94
CA GLU A 156 2.88 -29.02 -11.55
C GLU A 156 3.75 -27.83 -11.15
N ARG A 157 5.01 -27.78 -11.62
CA ARG A 157 5.88 -26.63 -11.40
C ARG A 157 5.32 -25.33 -11.96
N VAL A 158 4.81 -25.35 -13.18
CA VAL A 158 4.25 -24.17 -13.85
C VAL A 158 3.01 -23.66 -13.13
N VAL A 159 2.12 -24.56 -12.68
CA VAL A 159 0.93 -24.19 -11.91
C VAL A 159 1.31 -23.51 -10.60
N GLU A 160 2.33 -24.03 -9.93
CA GLU A 160 2.78 -23.49 -8.65
C GLU A 160 3.54 -22.17 -8.79
N GLU A 161 4.35 -21.99 -9.84
CA GLU A 161 5.05 -20.72 -10.16
C GLU A 161 4.04 -19.62 -10.47
N SER A 162 3.03 -19.89 -11.30
CA SER A 162 1.92 -18.96 -11.55
C SER A 162 1.16 -18.60 -10.27
N GLY A 163 1.04 -19.53 -9.33
CA GLY A 163 0.44 -19.29 -8.02
C GLY A 163 1.24 -18.30 -7.16
N LEU A 164 2.57 -18.27 -7.28
CA LEU A 164 3.42 -17.34 -6.56
C LEU A 164 3.26 -15.90 -7.08
N LEU A 165 3.25 -15.71 -8.41
CA LEU A 165 2.98 -14.42 -9.04
C LEU A 165 1.63 -13.86 -8.58
N LEU A 166 0.56 -14.64 -8.74
CA LEU A 166 -0.80 -14.16 -8.44
C LEU A 166 -1.00 -13.78 -6.95
N ARG A 167 -0.31 -14.48 -6.04
CA ARG A 167 -0.30 -14.09 -4.62
C ARG A 167 0.44 -12.80 -4.39
N SER A 168 1.65 -12.66 -4.93
CA SER A 168 2.44 -11.42 -4.81
C SER A 168 1.65 -10.22 -5.32
N VAL A 169 1.01 -10.36 -6.48
CA VAL A 169 0.15 -9.32 -7.09
C VAL A 169 -1.03 -8.98 -6.18
N ARG A 170 -1.70 -9.99 -5.61
CA ARG A 170 -2.82 -9.78 -4.68
C ARG A 170 -2.38 -9.02 -3.42
N ASP A 171 -1.24 -9.39 -2.84
CA ASP A 171 -0.73 -8.77 -1.63
C ASP A 171 -0.32 -7.32 -1.88
N LEU A 172 0.37 -7.03 -2.99
CA LEU A 172 0.70 -5.66 -3.39
C LEU A 172 -0.56 -4.80 -3.63
N ARG A 173 -1.60 -5.38 -4.24
CA ARG A 173 -2.89 -4.71 -4.39
C ARG A 173 -3.58 -4.43 -3.04
N ARG A 174 -3.51 -5.37 -2.09
CA ARG A 174 -4.04 -5.15 -0.73
C ARG A 174 -3.31 -4.00 -0.05
N ILE A 175 -1.98 -3.96 -0.12
CA ILE A 175 -1.18 -2.84 0.40
C ILE A 175 -1.62 -1.52 -0.23
N SER A 176 -1.77 -1.46 -1.56
CA SER A 176 -2.24 -0.24 -2.23
C SER A 176 -3.62 0.21 -1.75
N SER A 177 -4.50 -0.73 -1.41
CA SER A 177 -5.83 -0.43 -0.88
C SER A 177 -5.78 0.17 0.52
N HIS A 178 -4.89 -0.33 1.39
CA HIS A 178 -4.65 0.26 2.71
C HIS A 178 -4.04 1.66 2.61
N LEU A 179 -3.10 1.88 1.71
CA LEU A 179 -2.54 3.21 1.45
C LEU A 179 -3.60 4.18 0.90
N ALA A 180 -4.47 3.72 0.00
CA ALA A 180 -5.52 4.56 -0.55
C ALA A 180 -6.56 5.00 0.50
N SER A 181 -6.67 4.30 1.63
CA SER A 181 -7.58 4.68 2.73
C SER A 181 -7.21 6.03 3.36
N PHE A 182 -5.95 6.45 3.27
CA PHE A 182 -5.49 7.77 3.75
C PHE A 182 -6.18 8.95 3.03
N ALA A 183 -6.71 8.71 1.83
CA ALA A 183 -7.39 9.74 1.06
C ALA A 183 -8.80 10.05 1.57
N TYR A 184 -9.49 9.07 2.17
CA TYR A 184 -10.92 9.22 2.48
C TYR A 184 -11.22 10.30 3.51
N PRO A 185 -10.48 10.45 4.63
CA PRO A 185 -10.71 11.54 5.56
C PRO A 185 -10.63 12.92 4.90
N VAL A 186 -9.71 13.09 3.96
CA VAL A 186 -9.52 14.35 3.23
C VAL A 186 -10.66 14.60 2.24
N LEU A 187 -11.10 13.56 1.52
CA LEU A 187 -12.13 13.68 0.49
C LEU A 187 -13.55 13.83 1.07
N HIS A 188 -13.79 13.32 2.28
CA HIS A 188 -15.10 13.40 2.94
C HIS A 188 -15.24 14.58 3.90
N ARG A 189 -14.17 15.35 4.14
CA ARG A 189 -14.32 16.59 4.92
C ARG A 189 -15.25 17.55 4.16
N PRO A 190 -16.34 18.02 4.80
CA PRO A 190 -17.12 19.09 4.20
C PRO A 190 -16.17 20.27 3.94
N ARG A 191 -16.23 20.84 2.75
CA ARG A 191 -15.51 22.08 2.45
C ARG A 191 -15.98 23.11 3.48
N SER A 192 -15.23 23.31 4.54
CA SER A 192 -15.42 24.46 5.42
C SER A 192 -15.38 25.69 4.53
N ALA A 193 -16.43 26.50 4.58
CA ALA A 193 -16.48 27.78 3.89
C ALA A 193 -15.14 28.49 4.14
N ALA A 194 -14.54 28.98 3.07
CA ALA A 194 -13.31 29.77 3.18
C ALA A 194 -13.48 30.77 4.35
N PRO A 195 -12.46 30.99 5.19
CA PRO A 195 -12.57 31.95 6.25
C PRO A 195 -13.05 33.26 5.63
N SER A 196 -14.23 33.72 6.03
CA SER A 196 -14.76 35.01 5.63
C SER A 196 -13.66 36.03 5.92
N ALA A 197 -13.28 36.79 4.90
CA ALA A 197 -12.31 37.85 5.04
C ALA A 197 -12.68 38.70 6.24
N PRO A 198 -11.71 39.12 7.09
CA PRO A 198 -12.01 39.92 8.26
C PRO A 198 -12.78 41.19 7.80
N GLU A 199 -14.00 41.32 8.31
CA GLU A 199 -14.79 42.55 8.09
C GLU A 199 -13.93 43.73 8.47
N ARG A 200 -13.70 44.61 7.49
CA ARG A 200 -13.02 45.87 7.75
C ARG A 200 -13.83 46.62 8.82
N PRO A 201 -13.21 47.10 9.90
CA PRO A 201 -13.93 47.88 10.86
C PRO A 201 -14.57 49.09 10.16
N VAL A 202 -15.89 49.20 10.30
CA VAL A 202 -16.67 50.36 9.84
C VAL A 202 -16.09 51.59 10.54
N SER A 203 -15.46 52.46 9.77
CA SER A 203 -15.00 53.76 10.29
C SER A 203 -16.20 54.58 10.76
N ASN A 204 -16.32 54.75 12.05
CA ASN A 204 -17.28 55.68 12.61
C ASN A 204 -17.04 57.13 12.07
N PRO A 205 -18.08 57.79 11.59
CA PRO A 205 -17.95 59.20 11.19
C PRO A 205 -17.64 60.06 12.42
N VAL A 206 -16.61 60.85 12.27
CA VAL A 206 -16.20 61.86 13.24
C VAL A 206 -17.33 62.88 13.42
N PRO A 207 -17.81 63.19 14.62
CA PRO A 207 -18.83 64.26 14.83
C PRO A 207 -18.19 65.64 14.52
N THR A 208 -18.78 66.31 13.55
CA THR A 208 -18.44 67.71 13.21
C THR A 208 -18.90 68.59 14.33
N ALA A 209 -17.97 69.28 14.99
CA ALA A 209 -18.26 70.31 15.97
C ALA A 209 -18.83 71.56 15.28
N VAL A 210 -20.06 71.93 15.63
CA VAL A 210 -20.68 73.19 15.24
C VAL A 210 -20.21 74.29 16.21
N ARG A 211 -19.71 75.37 15.65
CA ARG A 211 -19.59 76.68 16.38
C ARG A 211 -20.87 77.39 16.26
#